data_9960d000acc7027c5e1d8821a257e304
#
_entry.id   9960d000acc7027c5e1d8821a257e304
#
_cell.length_a   1.000
_cell.length_b   1.000
_cell.length_c   1.000
_cell.angle_alpha   90.00
_cell.angle_beta   90.00
_cell.angle_gamma   90.00
#
_symmetry.space_group_name_H-M   'P 1'
#
loop_
_entity.id
_entity.type
_entity.pdbx_description
1 polymer ?
#
loop_
_entity_poly.entity_id
_entity_poly.type
_entity_poly.pdbx_seq_one_letter_code
_entity_poly.pdbx_strand_id
1 'polypeptide(L)'
;MKIITVAAAVILNEQNQLLLVRKQNTQAFMQVGGKLEVDEAPEVTMQREILEEIGCECELTQFIGQFETAAANEPDHVLVSYVYAVELKQPPQIAAEIAEMKWIELDDQSTLLAPLTKEVVIPWCQQNRVS
;
A
#
# COMPACT_ATOMS: atom_id res chain seq x y z
N MET A 1 -14.44 18.52 -5.50
CA MET A 1 -13.62 17.47 -4.88
C MET A 1 -12.66 16.89 -5.91
N LYS A 2 -11.41 16.77 -5.57
CA LYS A 2 -10.40 16.26 -6.49
C LYS A 2 -10.18 14.77 -6.29
N ILE A 3 -9.80 14.09 -7.36
CA ILE A 3 -9.56 12.65 -7.36
C ILE A 3 -8.07 12.39 -7.55
N ILE A 4 -7.51 11.54 -6.70
CA ILE A 4 -6.15 11.03 -6.83
C ILE A 4 -6.25 9.54 -7.14
N THR A 5 -5.62 9.10 -8.23
CA THR A 5 -5.63 7.69 -8.62
C THR A 5 -4.26 7.08 -8.37
N VAL A 6 -4.24 5.98 -7.63
CA VAL A 6 -3.01 5.31 -7.21
C VAL A 6 -3.10 3.81 -7.44
N ALA A 7 -1.94 3.15 -7.43
CA ALA A 7 -1.82 1.71 -7.25
C ALA A 7 -1.24 1.45 -5.85
N ALA A 8 -1.77 0.47 -5.14
CA ALA A 8 -1.40 0.18 -3.76
C ALA A 8 -1.19 -1.33 -3.55
N ALA A 9 -0.13 -1.68 -2.83
CA ALA A 9 0.28 -3.06 -2.64
C ALA A 9 -0.13 -3.60 -1.28
N VAL A 10 -0.69 -4.80 -1.27
CA VAL A 10 -0.89 -5.59 -0.06
C VAL A 10 0.21 -6.65 -0.01
N ILE A 11 1.09 -6.54 0.97
CA ILE A 11 2.26 -7.40 1.11
C ILE A 11 2.20 -8.07 2.47
N LEU A 12 1.96 -9.38 2.49
CA LEU A 12 1.91 -10.18 3.70
C LEU A 12 3.12 -11.09 3.76
N ASN A 13 3.69 -11.25 4.96
CA ASN A 13 4.74 -12.25 5.18
C ASN A 13 4.13 -13.59 5.64
N GLU A 14 4.98 -14.56 5.92
CA GLU A 14 4.55 -15.91 6.33
C GLU A 14 3.82 -15.92 7.68
N GLN A 15 4.01 -14.88 8.49
CA GLN A 15 3.33 -14.73 9.78
C GLN A 15 2.03 -13.93 9.67
N ASN A 16 1.55 -13.66 8.47
CA ASN A 16 0.38 -12.82 8.20
C ASN A 16 0.52 -11.39 8.75
N GLN A 17 1.75 -10.88 8.79
CA GLN A 17 2.00 -9.48 9.10
C GLN A 17 1.95 -8.67 7.81
N LEU A 18 1.39 -7.47 7.90
CA LEU A 18 1.21 -6.56 6.76
C LEU A 18 2.33 -5.54 6.73
N LEU A 19 2.96 -5.39 5.57
CA LEU A 19 3.99 -4.37 5.38
C LEU A 19 3.36 -3.02 5.12
N LEU A 20 3.74 -2.04 5.94
CA LEU A 20 3.31 -0.66 5.79
C LEU A 20 4.51 0.27 5.78
N VAL A 21 4.33 1.41 5.13
CA VAL A 21 5.34 2.47 5.06
C VAL A 21 4.72 3.79 5.50
N ARG A 22 5.59 4.68 5.98
CA ARG A 22 5.22 6.06 6.29
C ARG A 22 6.17 6.97 5.51
N LYS A 23 5.59 7.89 4.78
CA LYS A 23 6.39 8.87 4.02
C LYS A 23 6.92 9.96 4.95
N GLN A 24 8.04 10.57 4.56
CA GLN A 24 8.59 11.68 5.30
C GLN A 24 7.56 12.80 5.41
N ASN A 25 7.54 13.47 6.56
CA ASN A 25 6.62 14.57 6.87
C ASN A 25 5.15 14.15 6.94
N THR A 26 4.86 12.86 7.10
CA THR A 26 3.49 12.36 7.30
C THR A 26 3.41 11.54 8.57
N GLN A 27 2.18 11.34 9.07
CA GLN A 27 1.93 10.63 10.33
C GLN A 27 1.42 9.22 10.10
N ALA A 28 0.57 9.02 9.08
CA ALA A 28 -0.13 7.76 8.89
C ALA A 28 0.72 6.76 8.12
N PHE A 29 0.66 5.50 8.55
CA PHE A 29 1.21 4.38 7.79
C PHE A 29 0.22 3.97 6.70
N MET A 30 0.74 3.55 5.56
CA MET A 30 -0.03 3.27 4.37
C MET A 30 0.61 2.15 3.56
N GLN A 31 -0.09 1.74 2.49
CA GLN A 31 0.45 0.75 1.57
C GLN A 31 1.61 1.34 0.77
N VAL A 32 2.55 0.49 0.38
CA VAL A 32 3.53 0.82 -0.66
C VAL A 32 2.76 1.09 -1.94
N GLY A 33 3.04 2.19 -2.60
CA GLY A 33 2.36 2.54 -3.84
C GLY A 33 2.51 4.01 -4.19
N GLY A 34 1.79 4.44 -5.21
CA GLY A 34 1.85 5.83 -5.63
C GLY A 34 0.93 6.13 -6.79
N LYS A 35 0.98 7.37 -7.24
CA LYS A 35 0.09 7.90 -8.28
C LYS A 35 0.43 7.30 -9.64
N LEU A 36 -0.61 6.99 -10.41
CA LEU A 36 -0.44 6.63 -11.82
C LEU A 36 0.08 7.84 -12.60
N GLU A 37 1.07 7.62 -13.44
CA GLU A 37 1.51 8.63 -14.39
C GLU A 37 0.58 8.62 -15.61
N VAL A 38 0.66 9.66 -16.42
CA VAL A 38 -0.16 9.77 -17.65
C VAL A 38 0.08 8.56 -18.53
N ASP A 39 -1.00 7.93 -18.93
CA ASP A 39 -0.99 6.72 -19.78
C ASP A 39 -0.29 5.51 -19.17
N GLU A 40 -0.08 5.50 -17.86
CA GLU A 40 0.52 4.38 -17.15
C GLU A 40 -0.56 3.41 -16.67
N ALA A 41 -0.39 2.11 -16.98
CA ALA A 41 -1.29 1.09 -16.45
C ALA A 41 -1.03 0.88 -14.97
N PRO A 42 -2.07 0.56 -14.16
CA PRO A 42 -1.87 0.36 -12.72
C PRO A 42 -0.84 -0.71 -12.36
N GLU A 43 -0.74 -1.79 -13.15
CA GLU A 43 0.25 -2.85 -12.93
C GLU A 43 1.67 -2.32 -13.07
N VAL A 44 1.90 -1.44 -14.03
CA VAL A 44 3.21 -0.81 -14.24
C VAL A 44 3.54 0.14 -13.10
N THR A 45 2.57 0.95 -12.68
CA THR A 45 2.70 1.83 -11.51
C THR A 45 3.11 1.03 -10.28
N MET A 46 2.43 -0.10 -10.07
CA MET A 46 2.68 -0.94 -8.88
C MET A 46 4.12 -1.42 -8.85
N GLN A 47 4.60 -1.98 -9.95
CA GLN A 47 5.98 -2.48 -10.03
C GLN A 47 7.00 -1.36 -9.88
N ARG A 48 6.75 -0.21 -10.50
CA ARG A 48 7.64 0.95 -10.43
C ARG A 48 7.74 1.50 -9.00
N GLU A 49 6.59 1.68 -8.34
CA GLU A 49 6.55 2.24 -6.99
C GLU A 49 7.18 1.31 -5.95
N ILE A 50 6.98 0.00 -6.07
CA ILE A 50 7.62 -0.96 -5.17
C ILE A 50 9.13 -0.89 -5.32
N LEU A 51 9.63 -0.81 -6.54
CA LEU A 51 11.07 -0.70 -6.77
C LEU A 51 11.63 0.62 -6.20
N GLU A 52 10.92 1.73 -6.41
CA GLU A 52 11.37 3.04 -5.93
C GLU A 52 11.34 3.14 -4.40
N GLU A 53 10.27 2.67 -3.76
CA GLU A 53 10.04 2.92 -2.33
C GLU A 53 10.73 1.90 -1.44
N ILE A 54 10.80 0.64 -1.83
CA ILE A 54 11.37 -0.42 -1.00
C ILE A 54 12.41 -1.30 -1.71
N GLY A 55 12.84 -0.88 -2.90
CA GLY A 55 13.99 -1.48 -3.57
C GLY A 55 13.82 -2.92 -4.05
N CYS A 56 12.58 -3.37 -4.27
CA CYS A 56 12.29 -4.75 -4.60
C CYS A 56 11.68 -4.89 -5.99
N GLU A 57 12.05 -5.97 -6.68
CA GLU A 57 11.23 -6.53 -7.74
C GLU A 57 10.07 -7.28 -7.09
N CYS A 58 8.97 -7.46 -7.81
CA CYS A 58 7.79 -8.08 -7.25
C CYS A 58 6.98 -8.83 -8.31
N GLU A 59 6.10 -9.69 -7.83
CA GLU A 59 5.09 -10.34 -8.64
C GLU A 59 3.72 -9.89 -8.14
N LEU A 60 2.86 -9.43 -9.06
CA LEU A 60 1.46 -9.11 -8.75
C LEU A 60 0.69 -10.42 -8.79
N THR A 61 0.28 -10.92 -7.64
CA THR A 61 -0.33 -12.25 -7.55
C THR A 61 -1.83 -12.22 -7.71
N GLN A 62 -2.47 -11.07 -7.41
CA GLN A 62 -3.91 -10.96 -7.50
C GLN A 62 -4.31 -9.49 -7.58
N PHE A 63 -5.25 -9.17 -8.46
CA PHE A 63 -5.93 -7.87 -8.41
C PHE A 63 -7.06 -7.98 -7.39
N ILE A 64 -6.97 -7.21 -6.31
CA ILE A 64 -7.96 -7.24 -5.23
C ILE A 64 -9.19 -6.43 -5.59
N GLY A 65 -9.01 -5.24 -6.16
CA GLY A 65 -10.11 -4.40 -6.56
C GLY A 65 -9.74 -2.93 -6.68
N GLN A 66 -10.74 -2.15 -7.04
CA GLN A 66 -10.66 -0.69 -7.10
C GLN A 66 -11.54 -0.11 -6.01
N PHE A 67 -11.00 0.77 -5.20
CA PHE A 67 -11.68 1.30 -4.01
C PHE A 67 -11.58 2.80 -3.94
N GLU A 68 -12.58 3.43 -3.36
CA GLU A 68 -12.59 4.86 -3.09
C GLU A 68 -12.57 5.09 -1.58
N THR A 69 -11.64 5.94 -1.12
CA THR A 69 -11.53 6.34 0.28
C THR A 69 -11.13 7.81 0.35
N ALA A 70 -11.14 8.37 1.56
CA ALA A 70 -10.51 9.67 1.77
C ALA A 70 -9.00 9.54 1.57
N ALA A 71 -8.36 10.60 1.09
CA ALA A 71 -6.91 10.66 0.99
C ALA A 71 -6.31 11.02 2.35
N ALA A 72 -5.28 10.30 2.79
CA ALA A 72 -4.73 10.43 4.14
C ALA A 72 -4.17 11.81 4.43
N ASN A 73 -3.47 12.42 3.47
CA ASN A 73 -2.70 13.63 3.69
C ASN A 73 -3.14 14.79 2.80
N GLU A 74 -4.27 14.66 2.13
CA GLU A 74 -4.75 15.67 1.20
C GLU A 74 -6.23 15.92 1.43
N PRO A 75 -6.57 16.98 2.21
CA PRO A 75 -7.98 17.31 2.48
C PRO A 75 -8.76 17.55 1.18
N ASP A 76 -10.04 17.23 1.21
CA ASP A 76 -10.97 17.43 0.08
C ASP A 76 -10.62 16.61 -1.16
N HIS A 77 -9.81 15.54 -1.00
CA HIS A 77 -9.49 14.64 -2.10
C HIS A 77 -10.08 13.26 -1.83
N VAL A 78 -10.55 12.64 -2.91
CA VAL A 78 -10.94 11.22 -2.93
C VAL A 78 -9.76 10.43 -3.51
N LEU A 79 -9.41 9.36 -2.83
CA LEU A 79 -8.38 8.44 -3.30
C LEU A 79 -9.06 7.27 -4.01
N VAL A 80 -8.73 7.07 -5.28
CA VAL A 80 -9.14 5.90 -6.05
C VAL A 80 -7.93 4.97 -6.13
N SER A 81 -8.04 3.79 -5.53
CA SER A 81 -6.91 2.86 -5.40
C SER A 81 -7.15 1.58 -6.17
N TYR A 82 -6.22 1.25 -7.06
CA TYR A 82 -6.13 -0.09 -7.64
C TYR A 82 -5.24 -0.91 -6.72
N VAL A 83 -5.83 -1.91 -6.06
CA VAL A 83 -5.17 -2.65 -4.99
C VAL A 83 -4.79 -4.04 -5.48
N TYR A 84 -3.52 -4.41 -5.27
CA TYR A 84 -2.96 -5.69 -5.68
C TYR A 84 -2.34 -6.40 -4.50
N ALA A 85 -2.55 -7.72 -4.43
CA ALA A 85 -1.71 -8.57 -3.58
C ALA A 85 -0.39 -8.78 -4.30
N VAL A 86 0.71 -8.63 -3.57
CA VAL A 86 2.05 -8.58 -4.15
C VAL A 86 2.99 -9.47 -3.36
N GLU A 87 3.84 -10.19 -4.08
CA GLU A 87 4.91 -11.00 -3.50
C GLU A 87 6.25 -10.36 -3.87
N LEU A 88 7.08 -10.08 -2.85
CA LEU A 88 8.39 -9.46 -3.06
C LEU A 88 9.42 -10.53 -3.43
N LYS A 89 10.34 -10.19 -4.33
CA LYS A 89 11.42 -11.10 -4.76
C LYS A 89 12.70 -10.92 -3.95
N GLN A 90 12.82 -9.83 -3.20
CA GLN A 90 13.95 -9.56 -2.32
C GLN A 90 13.45 -8.98 -0.99
N PRO A 91 14.27 -8.99 0.07
CA PRO A 91 13.92 -8.28 1.30
C PRO A 91 13.79 -6.79 1.06
N PRO A 92 12.74 -6.15 1.60
CA PRO A 92 12.53 -4.72 1.39
C PRO A 92 13.51 -3.86 2.16
N GLN A 93 13.91 -2.74 1.57
CA GLN A 93 14.74 -1.71 2.19
C GLN A 93 14.17 -0.36 1.83
N ILE A 94 14.01 0.52 2.82
CA ILE A 94 13.42 1.83 2.55
C ILE A 94 14.33 2.67 1.66
N ALA A 95 13.69 3.43 0.77
CA ALA A 95 14.36 4.31 -0.18
C ALA A 95 13.44 5.48 -0.48
N ALA A 96 13.92 6.43 -1.30
CA ALA A 96 13.16 7.59 -1.75
C ALA A 96 12.55 8.37 -0.57
N GLU A 97 11.26 8.60 -0.58
CA GLU A 97 10.55 9.42 0.40
C GLU A 97 10.09 8.67 1.63
N ILE A 98 10.47 7.40 1.77
CA ILE A 98 9.99 6.59 2.89
C ILE A 98 10.83 6.87 4.14
N ALA A 99 10.15 7.30 5.20
CA ALA A 99 10.79 7.60 6.48
C ALA A 99 10.87 6.35 7.35
N GLU A 100 9.87 5.47 7.25
CA GLU A 100 9.73 4.34 8.14
C GLU A 100 8.99 3.20 7.46
N MET A 101 9.37 1.97 7.78
CA MET A 101 8.72 0.77 7.26
C MET A 101 8.54 -0.19 8.43
N LYS A 102 7.39 -0.83 8.51
CA LYS A 102 7.19 -1.86 9.53
C LYS A 102 6.19 -2.92 9.09
N TRP A 103 6.34 -4.10 9.67
CA TRP A 103 5.38 -5.18 9.59
C TRP A 103 4.46 -5.09 10.80
N ILE A 104 3.14 -5.07 10.58
CA ILE A 104 2.18 -4.99 11.68
C ILE A 104 1.33 -6.24 11.75
N GLU A 105 0.89 -6.56 12.96
CA GLU A 105 -0.15 -7.58 13.13
C GLU A 105 -1.49 -7.04 12.62
N LEU A 106 -2.34 -7.91 12.11
CA LEU A 106 -3.62 -7.48 11.53
C LEU A 106 -4.61 -6.98 12.58
N ASP A 107 -4.36 -7.23 13.84
CA ASP A 107 -5.17 -6.73 14.97
C ASP A 107 -4.50 -5.59 15.73
N ASP A 108 -3.41 -5.03 15.19
CA ASP A 108 -2.71 -3.90 15.81
C ASP A 108 -3.65 -2.69 15.90
N GLN A 109 -3.81 -2.16 17.11
CA GLN A 109 -4.63 -0.99 17.38
C GLN A 109 -3.80 0.26 17.66
N SER A 110 -2.46 0.15 17.65
CA SER A 110 -1.57 1.22 18.09
C SER A 110 -1.03 2.07 16.95
N THR A 111 -1.08 1.58 15.72
CA THR A 111 -0.52 2.28 14.55
C THR A 111 -1.57 3.17 13.92
N LEU A 112 -1.20 4.42 13.65
CA LEU A 112 -2.08 5.32 12.90
C LEU A 112 -2.07 4.90 11.42
N LEU A 113 -3.24 4.58 10.90
CA LEU A 113 -3.39 4.01 9.56
C LEU A 113 -4.09 4.97 8.62
N ALA A 114 -3.64 4.99 7.36
CA ALA A 114 -4.35 5.67 6.28
C ALA A 114 -5.73 5.03 6.07
N PRO A 115 -6.71 5.81 5.55
CA PRO A 115 -8.08 5.29 5.37
C PRO A 115 -8.14 4.01 4.54
N LEU A 116 -7.42 3.93 3.41
CA LEU A 116 -7.40 2.71 2.59
C LEU A 116 -6.95 1.49 3.40
N THR A 117 -5.89 1.66 4.18
CA THR A 117 -5.34 0.58 5.00
C THR A 117 -6.36 0.08 6.01
N LYS A 118 -6.97 1.01 6.75
CA LYS A 118 -7.91 0.71 7.82
C LYS A 118 -9.22 0.14 7.29
N GLU A 119 -9.77 0.76 6.25
CA GLU A 119 -11.15 0.46 5.80
C GLU A 119 -11.22 -0.70 4.82
N VAL A 120 -10.16 -0.94 4.04
CA VAL A 120 -10.16 -1.93 2.97
C VAL A 120 -9.13 -3.02 3.18
N VAL A 121 -7.87 -2.64 3.36
CA VAL A 121 -6.76 -3.61 3.31
C VAL A 121 -6.76 -4.54 4.52
N ILE A 122 -6.86 -4.00 5.72
CA ILE A 122 -6.86 -4.83 6.94
C ILE A 122 -8.04 -5.82 6.93
N PRO A 123 -9.28 -5.38 6.64
CA PRO A 123 -10.39 -6.33 6.55
C PRO A 123 -10.17 -7.42 5.48
N TRP A 124 -9.64 -7.06 4.32
CA TRP A 124 -9.35 -8.04 3.28
C TRP A 124 -8.32 -9.06 3.76
N CYS A 125 -7.25 -8.59 4.41
CA CYS A 125 -6.20 -9.46 4.93
C CYS A 125 -6.73 -10.42 6.00
N GLN A 126 -7.61 -9.94 6.86
CA GLN A 126 -8.21 -10.78 7.91
C GLN A 126 -9.05 -11.90 7.32
N GLN A 127 -9.70 -11.66 6.18
CA GLN A 127 -10.51 -12.66 5.50
C GLN A 127 -9.69 -13.63 4.64
N ASN A 128 -8.46 -13.26 4.31
CA ASN A 128 -7.61 -14.01 3.37
C ASN A 128 -6.29 -14.45 4.00
N ARG A 129 -6.29 -14.74 5.31
CA ARG A 129 -5.09 -15.19 6.01
C ARG A 129 -4.59 -16.51 5.46
N VAL A 130 -3.27 -16.66 5.44
CA VAL A 130 -2.61 -17.94 5.17
C VAL A 130 -2.79 -18.83 6.40
N SER A 131 -3.24 -20.06 6.18
CA SER A 131 -3.48 -21.02 7.27
C SER A 131 -2.19 -21.66 7.73
#